data_7705972fc5cbf5c86ec3c8a5b54961ad
#
_entry.id   7705972fc5cbf5c86ec3c8a5b54961ad
#
_cell.length_a   1.000
_cell.length_b   1.000
_cell.length_c   1.000
_cell.angle_alpha   90.00
_cell.angle_beta   90.00
_cell.angle_gamma   90.00
#
_symmetry.space_group_name_H-M   'P 1'
#
loop_
_entity.id
_entity.type
_entity.pdbx_description
1 polymer ?
#
loop_
_entity_poly.entity_id
_entity_poly.type
_entity_poly.pdbx_seq_one_letter_code
_entity_poly.pdbx_strand_id
1 'polypeptide(L)'
;MIPLHEENKLGVMPITKLIWNMSLPIIASMLVQALYNIVDSWFVSRVSEQALTAVSLAFPAQNLMIGLATGTAVGVNALMGRALGAGLRERADKVANNGVFLAVVGFVISAVLGATCSDLFFRSQTQVESIIQMGNDYLRIVTIGSLGMFCQIMYERLLQGTGRSILSMYTQGLGAIIHILLDPIFIFGLKMGVAGAAVATIIGQFCGCALAIYFNHKKNTDITLSLRGFRPNWRLIGEIYAIGLPSVIMVAIGSVMTFLMNKILITYHAAHETAATAFGVYFKLNSFIFMPIFGLNNGVIPIVAYNYGAQNRRRMMATIKRSTLYACCIMVFGTVLFWAIPDTLLRLFDASDVMLAAGVPALRIISLSFCMAGACIALGSSFQALGKSMYSMVTSIVRQLVFLIPIAYLLARYGASVGNSDLVWWCYPLAEIFSLTLTLVFFSRMYKTIIAPLPEGHE
;
A
#
# COMPACT_ATOMS: atom_id res chain seq x y z
N MET A 1 17.16 41.46 -6.32
CA MET A 1 15.81 40.93 -6.06
C MET A 1 15.88 39.43 -6.23
N ILE A 2 15.85 38.68 -5.14
CA ILE A 2 15.68 37.22 -5.14
C ILE A 2 14.25 36.98 -5.65
N PRO A 3 14.03 36.20 -6.73
CA PRO A 3 12.68 35.92 -7.19
C PRO A 3 11.90 35.34 -6.02
N LEU A 4 10.75 35.94 -5.70
CA LEU A 4 9.77 35.37 -4.77
C LEU A 4 9.44 33.98 -5.31
N HIS A 5 9.99 32.95 -4.67
CA HIS A 5 9.59 31.57 -4.95
C HIS A 5 8.09 31.48 -4.70
N GLU A 6 7.33 31.03 -5.69
CA GLU A 6 5.93 30.65 -5.48
C GLU A 6 5.89 29.71 -4.28
N GLU A 7 5.21 30.13 -3.22
CA GLU A 7 5.05 29.32 -2.01
C GLU A 7 4.40 27.99 -2.39
N ASN A 8 5.03 26.90 -1.97
CA ASN A 8 4.52 25.56 -2.30
C ASN A 8 3.07 25.41 -1.78
N LYS A 9 2.17 24.93 -2.64
CA LYS A 9 0.74 24.78 -2.32
C LYS A 9 0.47 24.01 -1.01
N LEU A 10 1.41 23.15 -0.57
CA LEU A 10 1.31 22.42 0.69
C LEU A 10 1.25 23.35 1.92
N GLY A 11 1.84 24.55 1.80
CA GLY A 11 1.84 25.58 2.83
C GLY A 11 0.69 26.59 2.75
N VAL A 12 0.12 26.83 1.56
CA VAL A 12 -0.79 27.99 1.36
C VAL A 12 -2.21 27.62 0.94
N MET A 13 -2.42 26.47 0.26
CA MET A 13 -3.75 26.07 -0.20
C MET A 13 -4.67 25.77 0.99
N PRO A 14 -5.99 26.13 0.95
CA PRO A 14 -6.96 25.74 1.99
C PRO A 14 -6.97 24.21 2.20
N ILE A 15 -6.92 23.77 3.45
CA ILE A 15 -6.65 22.37 3.85
C ILE A 15 -7.62 21.37 3.20
N THR A 16 -8.93 21.66 3.18
CA THR A 16 -9.92 20.76 2.55
C THR A 16 -9.62 20.57 1.06
N LYS A 17 -9.38 21.66 0.34
CA LYS A 17 -9.03 21.64 -1.09
C LYS A 17 -7.70 20.95 -1.32
N LEU A 18 -6.72 21.17 -0.44
CA LEU A 18 -5.41 20.56 -0.51
C LEU A 18 -5.48 19.03 -0.33
N ILE A 19 -6.19 18.54 0.70
CA ILE A 19 -6.36 17.10 0.94
C ILE A 19 -6.93 16.42 -0.31
N TRP A 20 -8.02 16.94 -0.87
CA TRP A 20 -8.64 16.33 -2.06
C TRP A 20 -7.77 16.48 -3.31
N ASN A 21 -7.11 17.63 -3.50
CA ASN A 21 -6.19 17.84 -4.63
C ASN A 21 -5.00 16.87 -4.60
N MET A 22 -4.54 16.49 -3.40
CA MET A 22 -3.45 15.53 -3.23
C MET A 22 -3.94 14.09 -3.30
N SER A 23 -5.06 13.79 -2.67
CA SER A 23 -5.50 12.41 -2.47
C SER A 23 -6.29 11.84 -3.64
N LEU A 24 -7.17 12.61 -4.31
CA LEU A 24 -7.96 12.09 -5.43
C LEU A 24 -7.13 11.52 -6.58
N PRO A 25 -6.05 12.17 -7.04
CA PRO A 25 -5.20 11.57 -8.06
C PRO A 25 -4.55 10.27 -7.62
N ILE A 26 -4.15 10.18 -6.34
CA ILE A 26 -3.53 8.97 -5.79
C ILE A 26 -4.57 7.85 -5.65
N ILE A 27 -5.77 8.16 -5.20
CA ILE A 27 -6.91 7.22 -5.15
C ILE A 27 -7.20 6.68 -6.55
N ALA A 28 -7.31 7.56 -7.55
CA ALA A 28 -7.52 7.17 -8.93
C ALA A 28 -6.41 6.25 -9.45
N SER A 29 -5.14 6.58 -9.15
CA SER A 29 -3.99 5.73 -9.50
C SER A 29 -4.10 4.34 -8.88
N MET A 30 -4.47 4.23 -7.60
CA MET A 30 -4.61 2.95 -6.91
C MET A 30 -5.78 2.13 -7.45
N LEU A 31 -6.90 2.76 -7.81
CA LEU A 31 -8.03 2.09 -8.47
C LEU A 31 -7.65 1.59 -9.87
N VAL A 32 -6.91 2.37 -10.65
CA VAL A 32 -6.37 1.94 -11.94
C VAL A 32 -5.44 0.75 -11.77
N GLN A 33 -4.59 0.77 -10.74
CA GLN A 33 -3.72 -0.35 -10.40
C GLN A 33 -4.51 -1.63 -10.06
N ALA A 34 -5.59 -1.51 -9.31
CA ALA A 34 -6.45 -2.66 -9.03
C ALA A 34 -7.11 -3.22 -10.31
N LEU A 35 -7.57 -2.33 -11.18
CA LEU A 35 -8.20 -2.73 -12.44
C LEU A 35 -7.23 -3.47 -13.35
N TYR A 36 -6.02 -2.95 -13.56
CA TYR A 36 -5.08 -3.64 -14.43
C TYR A 36 -4.63 -5.00 -13.84
N ASN A 37 -4.50 -5.15 -12.52
CA ASN A 37 -4.22 -6.44 -11.91
C ASN A 37 -5.33 -7.48 -12.16
N ILE A 38 -6.60 -7.04 -12.19
CA ILE A 38 -7.74 -7.90 -12.52
C ILE A 38 -7.67 -8.30 -14.00
N VAL A 39 -7.41 -7.33 -14.89
CA VAL A 39 -7.33 -7.56 -16.35
C VAL A 39 -6.15 -8.49 -16.68
N ASP A 40 -4.98 -8.29 -16.08
CA ASP A 40 -3.82 -9.16 -16.22
C ASP A 40 -4.14 -10.61 -15.80
N SER A 41 -4.74 -10.77 -14.62
CA SER A 41 -5.18 -12.08 -14.12
C SER A 41 -6.20 -12.74 -15.06
N TRP A 42 -7.09 -11.96 -15.67
CA TRP A 42 -8.06 -12.44 -16.65
C TRP A 42 -7.37 -12.93 -17.94
N PHE A 43 -6.40 -12.20 -18.47
CA PHE A 43 -5.62 -12.66 -19.63
C PHE A 43 -4.83 -13.92 -19.32
N VAL A 44 -4.15 -13.98 -18.17
CA VAL A 44 -3.37 -15.16 -17.74
C VAL A 44 -4.27 -16.38 -17.56
N SER A 45 -5.49 -16.22 -17.01
CA SER A 45 -6.44 -17.33 -16.84
C SER A 45 -6.86 -17.95 -18.18
N ARG A 46 -6.80 -17.20 -19.29
CA ARG A 46 -7.09 -17.69 -20.64
C ARG A 46 -5.96 -18.53 -21.23
N VAL A 47 -4.77 -18.47 -20.66
CA VAL A 47 -3.65 -19.34 -21.08
C VAL A 47 -3.88 -20.75 -20.54
N SER A 48 -3.99 -20.91 -19.23
CA SER A 48 -4.33 -22.14 -18.53
C SER A 48 -4.60 -21.88 -17.04
N GLU A 49 -5.26 -22.82 -16.38
CA GLU A 49 -5.44 -22.78 -14.92
C GLU A 49 -4.10 -22.85 -14.18
N GLN A 50 -3.15 -23.63 -14.70
CA GLN A 50 -1.79 -23.73 -14.14
C GLN A 50 -1.02 -22.40 -14.27
N ALA A 51 -1.22 -21.65 -15.35
CA ALA A 51 -0.64 -20.33 -15.54
C ALA A 51 -1.14 -19.33 -14.50
N LEU A 52 -2.44 -19.30 -14.24
CA LEU A 52 -3.03 -18.48 -13.20
C LEU A 52 -2.52 -18.87 -11.81
N THR A 53 -2.39 -20.17 -11.54
CA THR A 53 -1.82 -20.68 -10.30
C THR A 53 -0.37 -20.22 -10.11
N ALA A 54 0.46 -20.32 -11.17
CA ALA A 54 1.85 -19.89 -11.13
C ALA A 54 2.00 -18.40 -10.78
N VAL A 55 1.21 -17.52 -11.41
CA VAL A 55 1.20 -16.09 -11.11
C VAL A 55 0.68 -15.80 -9.69
N SER A 56 -0.34 -16.54 -9.26
CA SER A 56 -0.89 -16.40 -7.91
C SER A 56 0.13 -16.80 -6.83
N LEU A 57 0.90 -17.83 -7.05
CA LEU A 57 1.98 -18.25 -6.15
C LEU A 57 3.17 -17.28 -6.16
N ALA A 58 3.39 -16.52 -7.23
CA ALA A 58 4.40 -15.45 -7.27
C ALA A 58 4.02 -14.20 -6.46
N PHE A 59 2.73 -13.99 -6.21
CA PHE A 59 2.20 -12.76 -5.62
C PHE A 59 2.83 -12.38 -4.26
N PRO A 60 3.11 -13.29 -3.30
CA PRO A 60 3.77 -12.93 -2.05
C PRO A 60 5.17 -12.34 -2.26
N ALA A 61 5.95 -12.87 -3.20
CA ALA A 61 7.28 -12.36 -3.51
C ALA A 61 7.19 -10.96 -4.16
N GLN A 62 6.24 -10.77 -5.08
CA GLN A 62 5.98 -9.45 -5.67
C GLN A 62 5.53 -8.43 -4.62
N ASN A 63 4.65 -8.79 -3.71
CA ASN A 63 4.21 -7.91 -2.63
C ASN A 63 5.36 -7.49 -1.72
N LEU A 64 6.29 -8.39 -1.41
CA LEU A 64 7.46 -8.05 -0.61
C LEU A 64 8.36 -7.04 -1.35
N MET A 65 8.55 -7.23 -2.66
CA MET A 65 9.31 -6.32 -3.52
C MET A 65 8.65 -4.93 -3.59
N ILE A 66 7.34 -4.87 -3.82
CA ILE A 66 6.56 -3.63 -3.81
C ILE A 66 6.61 -2.97 -2.42
N GLY A 67 6.51 -3.77 -1.36
CA GLY A 67 6.61 -3.30 0.03
C GLY A 67 7.97 -2.63 0.31
N LEU A 68 9.07 -3.21 -0.17
CA LEU A 68 10.40 -2.62 -0.06
C LEU A 68 10.49 -1.27 -0.80
N ALA A 69 9.99 -1.22 -2.04
CA ALA A 69 9.99 0.00 -2.83
C ALA A 69 9.13 1.11 -2.19
N THR A 70 7.89 0.78 -1.82
CA THR A 70 6.94 1.74 -1.24
C THR A 70 7.36 2.20 0.16
N GLY A 71 7.88 1.30 1.00
CA GLY A 71 8.37 1.64 2.32
C GLY A 71 9.56 2.61 2.26
N THR A 72 10.55 2.32 1.42
CA THR A 72 11.68 3.24 1.17
C THR A 72 11.18 4.60 0.70
N ALA A 73 10.23 4.61 -0.24
CA ALA A 73 9.68 5.83 -0.82
C ALA A 73 8.85 6.65 0.21
N VAL A 74 8.17 6.02 1.17
CA VAL A 74 7.50 6.72 2.29
C VAL A 74 8.51 7.45 3.16
N GLY A 75 9.65 6.82 3.47
CA GLY A 75 10.73 7.46 4.23
C GLY A 75 11.27 8.70 3.53
N VAL A 76 11.52 8.59 2.23
CA VAL A 76 11.97 9.73 1.40
C VAL A 76 10.93 10.84 1.37
N ASN A 77 9.66 10.51 1.12
CA ASN A 77 8.57 11.47 1.06
C ASN A 77 8.42 12.27 2.37
N ALA A 78 8.44 11.59 3.51
CA ALA A 78 8.32 12.25 4.81
C ALA A 78 9.50 13.17 5.13
N LEU A 79 10.75 12.73 4.90
CA LEU A 79 11.94 13.56 5.15
C LEU A 79 12.06 14.73 4.18
N MET A 80 11.77 14.49 2.89
CA MET A 80 11.78 15.54 1.88
C MET A 80 10.72 16.60 2.17
N GLY A 81 9.49 16.18 2.49
CA GLY A 81 8.41 17.10 2.85
C GLY A 81 8.76 18.00 4.04
N ARG A 82 9.39 17.45 5.10
CA ARG A 82 9.88 18.23 6.23
C ARG A 82 10.98 19.22 5.83
N ALA A 83 11.92 18.79 5.02
CA ALA A 83 13.02 19.65 4.57
C ALA A 83 12.49 20.82 3.73
N LEU A 84 11.52 20.57 2.83
CA LEU A 84 10.87 21.61 2.03
C LEU A 84 10.07 22.57 2.92
N GLY A 85 9.30 22.06 3.88
CA GLY A 85 8.54 22.89 4.82
C GLY A 85 9.43 23.77 5.70
N ALA A 86 10.61 23.28 6.06
CA ALA A 86 11.62 24.04 6.81
C ALA A 86 12.45 25.03 5.93
N GLY A 87 12.18 25.10 4.62
CA GLY A 87 12.97 25.92 3.70
C GLY A 87 14.37 25.37 3.38
N LEU A 88 14.67 24.14 3.81
CA LEU A 88 15.99 23.49 3.64
C LEU A 88 16.07 22.73 2.31
N ARG A 89 16.03 23.46 1.19
CA ARG A 89 16.00 22.90 -0.15
C ARG A 89 17.19 21.96 -0.43
N GLU A 90 18.39 22.33 -0.03
CA GLU A 90 19.59 21.49 -0.22
C GLU A 90 19.45 20.13 0.47
N ARG A 91 18.81 20.10 1.66
CA ARG A 91 18.52 18.84 2.35
C ARG A 91 17.45 18.02 1.63
N ALA A 92 16.44 18.68 1.08
CA ALA A 92 15.41 18.01 0.26
C ALA A 92 16.01 17.36 -0.98
N ASP A 93 16.91 18.07 -1.68
CA ASP A 93 17.66 17.55 -2.83
C ASP A 93 18.52 16.33 -2.45
N LYS A 94 19.24 16.40 -1.33
CA LYS A 94 20.04 15.26 -0.82
C LYS A 94 19.16 14.07 -0.48
N VAL A 95 18.01 14.26 0.15
CA VAL A 95 17.05 13.17 0.47
C VAL A 95 16.51 12.56 -0.82
N ALA A 96 16.09 13.36 -1.79
CA ALA A 96 15.56 12.89 -3.08
C ALA A 96 16.59 12.07 -3.87
N ASN A 97 17.83 12.56 -3.99
CA ASN A 97 18.91 11.86 -4.70
C ASN A 97 19.31 10.55 -3.99
N ASN A 98 19.36 10.51 -2.64
CA ASN A 98 19.55 9.25 -1.91
C ASN A 98 18.37 8.30 -2.11
N GLY A 99 17.13 8.80 -2.23
CA GLY A 99 15.95 8.00 -2.57
C GLY A 99 16.09 7.30 -3.91
N VAL A 100 16.52 8.02 -4.94
CA VAL A 100 16.76 7.43 -6.28
C VAL A 100 17.87 6.37 -6.22
N PHE A 101 18.95 6.63 -5.50
CA PHE A 101 20.00 5.64 -5.26
C PHE A 101 19.45 4.38 -4.57
N LEU A 102 18.64 4.53 -3.54
CA LEU A 102 18.03 3.40 -2.83
C LEU A 102 17.02 2.63 -3.69
N ALA A 103 16.34 3.26 -4.63
CA ALA A 103 15.51 2.56 -5.61
C ALA A 103 16.35 1.62 -6.49
N VAL A 104 17.53 2.08 -6.93
CA VAL A 104 18.48 1.23 -7.69
C VAL A 104 19.03 0.09 -6.83
N VAL A 105 19.36 0.36 -5.56
CA VAL A 105 19.82 -0.68 -4.62
C VAL A 105 18.73 -1.71 -4.38
N GLY A 106 17.48 -1.28 -4.15
CA GLY A 106 16.33 -2.17 -3.98
C GLY A 106 16.08 -3.05 -5.20
N PHE A 107 16.21 -2.48 -6.40
CA PHE A 107 16.20 -3.24 -7.65
C PHE A 107 17.30 -4.31 -7.69
N VAL A 108 18.55 -3.95 -7.42
CA VAL A 108 19.67 -4.91 -7.45
C VAL A 108 19.43 -6.07 -6.48
N ILE A 109 18.99 -5.77 -5.26
CA ILE A 109 18.65 -6.80 -4.27
C ILE A 109 17.54 -7.71 -4.81
N SER A 110 16.47 -7.16 -5.36
CA SER A 110 15.34 -7.91 -5.90
C SER A 110 15.75 -8.76 -7.12
N ALA A 111 16.58 -8.22 -8.00
CA ALA A 111 17.08 -8.94 -9.18
C ALA A 111 17.97 -10.12 -8.79
N VAL A 112 18.87 -9.92 -7.83
CA VAL A 112 19.74 -11.00 -7.32
C VAL A 112 18.91 -12.10 -6.65
N LEU A 113 17.96 -11.73 -5.77
CA LEU A 113 17.09 -12.71 -5.12
C LEU A 113 16.20 -13.45 -6.14
N GLY A 114 15.63 -12.75 -7.12
CA GLY A 114 14.84 -13.39 -8.16
C GLY A 114 15.66 -14.33 -9.05
N ALA A 115 16.88 -13.95 -9.40
CA ALA A 115 17.75 -14.80 -10.21
C ALA A 115 18.20 -16.07 -9.46
N THR A 116 18.43 -15.97 -8.15
CA THR A 116 19.03 -17.06 -7.35
C THR A 116 18.03 -17.90 -6.57
N CYS A 117 16.94 -17.29 -6.08
CA CYS A 117 16.03 -17.93 -5.12
C CYS A 117 14.66 -18.30 -5.71
N SER A 118 14.32 -17.90 -6.95
CA SER A 118 12.97 -18.12 -7.48
C SER A 118 12.62 -19.60 -7.63
N ASP A 119 13.54 -20.45 -8.04
CA ASP A 119 13.32 -21.90 -8.16
C ASP A 119 13.05 -22.54 -6.79
N LEU A 120 13.89 -22.21 -5.79
CA LEU A 120 13.70 -22.67 -4.41
C LEU A 120 12.36 -22.20 -3.84
N PHE A 121 11.96 -20.96 -4.14
CA PHE A 121 10.70 -20.38 -3.70
C PHE A 121 9.49 -21.17 -4.25
N PHE A 122 9.47 -21.51 -5.56
CA PHE A 122 8.39 -22.28 -6.15
C PHE A 122 8.38 -23.73 -5.70
N ARG A 123 9.55 -24.41 -5.62
CA ARG A 123 9.65 -25.78 -5.11
C ARG A 123 9.21 -25.93 -3.66
N SER A 124 9.27 -24.87 -2.88
CA SER A 124 8.76 -24.88 -1.51
C SER A 124 7.23 -24.82 -1.43
N GLN A 125 6.55 -24.41 -2.52
CA GLN A 125 5.08 -24.19 -2.53
C GLN A 125 4.33 -25.29 -3.31
N THR A 126 4.93 -25.89 -4.32
CA THR A 126 4.28 -26.88 -5.18
C THR A 126 5.27 -27.94 -5.68
N GLN A 127 4.73 -29.13 -6.02
CA GLN A 127 5.47 -30.22 -6.64
C GLN A 127 5.17 -30.35 -8.16
N VAL A 128 4.27 -29.51 -8.69
CA VAL A 128 3.86 -29.57 -10.10
C VAL A 128 4.89 -28.82 -10.95
N GLU A 129 5.71 -29.56 -11.70
CA GLU A 129 6.86 -29.03 -12.45
C GLU A 129 6.46 -27.96 -13.47
N SER A 130 5.30 -28.10 -14.13
CA SER A 130 4.79 -27.07 -15.08
C SER A 130 4.49 -25.72 -14.39
N ILE A 131 3.96 -25.74 -13.17
CA ILE A 131 3.70 -24.53 -12.38
C ILE A 131 5.03 -23.94 -11.91
N ILE A 132 5.98 -24.78 -11.49
CA ILE A 132 7.31 -24.33 -11.07
C ILE A 132 8.02 -23.61 -12.22
N GLN A 133 8.02 -24.18 -13.43
CA GLN A 133 8.65 -23.57 -14.59
C GLN A 133 8.02 -22.24 -14.97
N MET A 134 6.69 -22.21 -15.16
CA MET A 134 5.97 -20.98 -15.52
C MET A 134 6.13 -19.89 -14.44
N GLY A 135 6.04 -20.25 -13.17
CA GLY A 135 6.19 -19.33 -12.08
C GLY A 135 7.62 -18.79 -11.95
N ASN A 136 8.60 -19.65 -12.14
CA ASN A 136 10.02 -19.28 -12.11
C ASN A 136 10.37 -18.30 -13.25
N ASP A 137 9.92 -18.58 -14.48
CA ASP A 137 10.10 -17.68 -15.61
C ASP A 137 9.45 -16.32 -15.34
N TYR A 138 8.21 -16.32 -14.87
CA TYR A 138 7.48 -15.11 -14.52
C TYR A 138 8.22 -14.28 -13.45
N LEU A 139 8.54 -14.91 -12.32
CA LEU A 139 9.15 -14.21 -11.19
C LEU A 139 10.55 -13.70 -11.52
N ARG A 140 11.36 -14.48 -12.24
CA ARG A 140 12.69 -14.05 -12.73
C ARG A 140 12.59 -12.83 -13.63
N ILE A 141 11.69 -12.86 -14.62
CA ILE A 141 11.50 -11.74 -15.54
C ILE A 141 11.09 -10.48 -14.75
N VAL A 142 10.07 -10.59 -13.88
CA VAL A 142 9.56 -9.45 -13.11
C VAL A 142 10.61 -8.87 -12.16
N THR A 143 11.40 -9.71 -11.47
CA THR A 143 12.41 -9.24 -10.51
C THR A 143 13.64 -8.68 -11.21
N ILE A 144 14.15 -9.32 -12.27
CA ILE A 144 15.30 -8.83 -13.04
C ILE A 144 14.93 -7.53 -13.80
N GLY A 145 13.66 -7.42 -14.26
CA GLY A 145 13.14 -6.21 -14.91
C GLY A 145 12.62 -5.13 -13.95
N SER A 146 12.71 -5.31 -12.65
CA SER A 146 12.05 -4.46 -11.64
C SER A 146 12.63 -3.04 -11.50
N LEU A 147 13.73 -2.69 -12.19
CA LEU A 147 14.29 -1.34 -12.18
C LEU A 147 13.23 -0.28 -12.51
N GLY A 148 12.40 -0.54 -13.54
CA GLY A 148 11.31 0.35 -13.93
C GLY A 148 10.35 0.59 -12.76
N MET A 149 9.94 -0.46 -12.05
CA MET A 149 9.04 -0.38 -10.91
C MET A 149 9.64 0.40 -9.73
N PHE A 150 10.86 0.05 -9.29
CA PHE A 150 11.50 0.74 -8.17
C PHE A 150 11.69 2.23 -8.44
N CYS A 151 12.17 2.57 -9.64
CA CYS A 151 12.35 3.95 -10.06
C CYS A 151 11.00 4.67 -10.21
N GLN A 152 10.01 4.06 -10.87
CA GLN A 152 8.68 4.65 -11.01
C GLN A 152 8.07 5.02 -9.66
N ILE A 153 8.02 4.08 -8.71
CA ILE A 153 7.49 4.33 -7.37
C ILE A 153 8.24 5.47 -6.69
N MET A 154 9.56 5.49 -6.77
CA MET A 154 10.36 6.55 -6.15
C MET A 154 10.09 7.92 -6.78
N TYR A 155 10.15 8.04 -8.10
CA TYR A 155 9.90 9.31 -8.78
C TYR A 155 8.46 9.80 -8.62
N GLU A 156 7.47 8.90 -8.55
CA GLU A 156 6.09 9.25 -8.21
C GLU A 156 5.96 9.82 -6.79
N ARG A 157 6.67 9.23 -5.82
CA ARG A 157 6.70 9.75 -4.44
C ARG A 157 7.38 11.11 -4.33
N LEU A 158 8.40 11.38 -5.14
CA LEU A 158 9.00 12.72 -5.22
C LEU A 158 8.00 13.75 -5.76
N LEU A 159 7.21 13.41 -6.78
CA LEU A 159 6.13 14.27 -7.28
C LEU A 159 5.05 14.51 -6.22
N GLN A 160 4.65 13.47 -5.50
CA GLN A 160 3.66 13.57 -4.42
C GLN A 160 4.18 14.43 -3.26
N GLY A 161 5.44 14.22 -2.85
CA GLY A 161 6.08 14.96 -1.76
C GLY A 161 6.28 16.44 -2.03
N THR A 162 6.34 16.84 -3.31
CA THR A 162 6.40 18.24 -3.75
C THR A 162 5.03 18.82 -4.11
N GLY A 163 3.94 18.08 -3.83
CA GLY A 163 2.59 18.57 -4.09
C GLY A 163 2.04 18.28 -5.49
N ARG A 164 2.73 17.52 -6.34
CA ARG A 164 2.36 17.29 -7.75
C ARG A 164 1.71 15.91 -7.98
N SER A 165 0.75 15.52 -7.15
CA SER A 165 0.09 14.19 -7.20
C SER A 165 -0.62 13.90 -8.52
N ILE A 166 -1.13 14.92 -9.22
CA ILE A 166 -1.75 14.75 -10.55
C ILE A 166 -0.75 14.20 -11.56
N LEU A 167 0.52 14.64 -11.51
CA LEU A 167 1.54 14.14 -12.42
C LEU A 167 1.88 12.68 -12.12
N SER A 168 1.88 12.26 -10.84
CA SER A 168 2.06 10.84 -10.51
C SER A 168 0.89 9.96 -10.97
N MET A 169 -0.33 10.50 -11.02
CA MET A 169 -1.48 9.80 -11.60
C MET A 169 -1.28 9.56 -13.12
N TYR A 170 -0.78 10.53 -13.85
CA TYR A 170 -0.51 10.36 -15.28
C TYR A 170 0.57 9.31 -15.54
N THR A 171 1.62 9.25 -14.72
CA THR A 171 2.68 8.24 -14.87
C THR A 171 2.15 6.84 -14.66
N GLN A 172 1.36 6.64 -13.62
CA GLN A 172 0.74 5.35 -13.32
C GLN A 172 -0.30 4.96 -14.38
N GLY A 173 -1.13 5.92 -14.79
CA GLY A 173 -2.13 5.71 -15.85
C GLY A 173 -1.51 5.29 -17.18
N LEU A 174 -0.43 5.96 -17.61
CA LEU A 174 0.30 5.59 -18.83
C LEU A 174 0.86 4.16 -18.73
N GLY A 175 1.51 3.83 -17.61
CA GLY A 175 2.05 2.47 -17.39
C GLY A 175 0.97 1.40 -17.46
N ALA A 176 -0.17 1.64 -16.81
CA ALA A 176 -1.31 0.71 -16.81
C ALA A 176 -1.92 0.52 -18.22
N ILE A 177 -2.11 1.62 -18.97
CA ILE A 177 -2.66 1.55 -20.34
C ILE A 177 -1.72 0.75 -21.24
N ILE A 178 -0.42 1.02 -21.20
CA ILE A 178 0.58 0.31 -22.01
C ILE A 178 0.60 -1.17 -21.63
N HIS A 179 0.58 -1.49 -20.32
CA HIS A 179 0.53 -2.87 -19.85
C HIS A 179 -0.70 -3.62 -20.42
N ILE A 180 -1.91 -3.08 -20.24
CA ILE A 180 -3.16 -3.70 -20.73
C ILE A 180 -3.15 -3.91 -22.25
N LEU A 181 -2.58 -2.96 -23.02
CA LEU A 181 -2.49 -3.08 -24.47
C LEU A 181 -1.47 -4.13 -24.92
N LEU A 182 -0.37 -4.30 -24.17
CA LEU A 182 0.69 -5.23 -24.49
C LEU A 182 0.40 -6.67 -24.04
N ASP A 183 -0.40 -6.86 -23.00
CA ASP A 183 -0.76 -8.19 -22.49
C ASP A 183 -1.25 -9.14 -23.59
N PRO A 184 -2.31 -8.82 -24.37
CA PRO A 184 -2.79 -9.74 -25.40
C PRO A 184 -1.75 -9.95 -26.53
N ILE A 185 -0.91 -8.96 -26.80
CA ILE A 185 0.13 -9.07 -27.85
C ILE A 185 1.21 -10.07 -27.43
N PHE A 186 1.74 -9.95 -26.21
CA PHE A 186 2.80 -10.82 -25.72
C PHE A 186 2.28 -12.20 -25.31
N ILE A 187 1.14 -12.26 -24.65
CA ILE A 187 0.57 -13.51 -24.14
C ILE A 187 0.11 -14.41 -25.31
N PHE A 188 -0.70 -13.87 -26.23
CA PHE A 188 -1.35 -14.63 -27.30
C PHE A 188 -0.69 -14.42 -28.66
N GLY A 189 -0.38 -13.16 -29.04
CA GLY A 189 0.21 -12.85 -30.36
C GLY A 189 1.59 -13.44 -30.52
N LEU A 190 2.48 -13.26 -29.57
CA LEU A 190 3.83 -13.83 -29.55
C LEU A 190 3.89 -15.21 -28.87
N LYS A 191 2.76 -15.71 -28.37
CA LYS A 191 2.64 -17.01 -27.68
C LYS A 191 3.62 -17.22 -26.52
N MET A 192 3.94 -16.13 -25.81
CA MET A 192 4.86 -16.18 -24.67
C MET A 192 4.17 -16.64 -23.37
N GLY A 193 2.83 -16.75 -23.35
CA GLY A 193 2.09 -17.18 -22.17
C GLY A 193 2.38 -16.30 -20.93
N VAL A 194 2.67 -16.93 -19.80
CA VAL A 194 2.93 -16.24 -18.52
C VAL A 194 4.15 -15.30 -18.59
N ALA A 195 5.20 -15.69 -19.33
CA ALA A 195 6.37 -14.83 -19.54
C ALA A 195 6.00 -13.55 -20.30
N GLY A 196 5.00 -13.62 -21.20
CA GLY A 196 4.46 -12.47 -21.92
C GLY A 196 3.82 -11.45 -21.00
N ALA A 197 3.02 -11.88 -20.02
CA ALA A 197 2.44 -11.01 -18.99
C ALA A 197 3.53 -10.30 -18.18
N ALA A 198 4.59 -11.03 -17.78
CA ALA A 198 5.74 -10.44 -17.08
C ALA A 198 6.44 -9.36 -17.91
N VAL A 199 6.67 -9.61 -19.20
CA VAL A 199 7.32 -8.63 -20.11
C VAL A 199 6.44 -7.41 -20.32
N ALA A 200 5.13 -7.58 -20.52
CA ALA A 200 4.19 -6.46 -20.66
C ALA A 200 4.16 -5.57 -19.39
N THR A 201 4.16 -6.20 -18.21
CA THR A 201 4.26 -5.49 -16.92
C THR A 201 5.52 -4.62 -16.86
N ILE A 202 6.69 -5.20 -17.19
CA ILE A 202 7.97 -4.48 -17.17
C ILE A 202 7.96 -3.30 -18.13
N ILE A 203 7.49 -3.48 -19.35
CA ILE A 203 7.45 -2.42 -20.36
C ILE A 203 6.53 -1.28 -19.86
N GLY A 204 5.35 -1.61 -19.33
CA GLY A 204 4.45 -0.62 -18.74
C GLY A 204 5.11 0.19 -17.62
N GLN A 205 5.82 -0.48 -16.72
CA GLN A 205 6.55 0.15 -15.62
C GLN A 205 7.71 1.03 -16.12
N PHE A 206 8.46 0.62 -17.14
CA PHE A 206 9.51 1.46 -17.73
C PHE A 206 8.94 2.70 -18.42
N CYS A 207 7.82 2.60 -19.10
CA CYS A 207 7.15 3.75 -19.72
C CYS A 207 6.62 4.73 -18.66
N GLY A 208 5.99 4.23 -17.60
CA GLY A 208 5.57 5.04 -16.45
C GLY A 208 6.76 5.70 -15.76
N CYS A 209 7.86 4.96 -15.57
CA CYS A 209 9.12 5.48 -15.03
C CYS A 209 9.71 6.61 -15.88
N ALA A 210 9.81 6.42 -17.20
CA ALA A 210 10.34 7.43 -18.10
C ALA A 210 9.54 8.74 -18.03
N LEU A 211 8.20 8.65 -17.98
CA LEU A 211 7.34 9.81 -17.81
C LEU A 211 7.51 10.44 -16.41
N ALA A 212 7.67 9.65 -15.36
CA ALA A 212 7.91 10.14 -14.01
C ALA A 212 9.24 10.89 -13.90
N ILE A 213 10.29 10.37 -14.53
CA ILE A 213 11.60 11.06 -14.64
C ILE A 213 11.44 12.38 -15.39
N TYR A 214 10.77 12.37 -16.54
CA TYR A 214 10.52 13.57 -17.34
C TYR A 214 9.79 14.64 -16.51
N PHE A 215 8.73 14.30 -15.79
CA PHE A 215 7.99 15.24 -14.95
C PHE A 215 8.83 15.77 -13.79
N ASN A 216 9.64 14.94 -13.14
CA ASN A 216 10.53 15.41 -12.07
C ASN A 216 11.58 16.39 -12.57
N HIS A 217 12.14 16.17 -13.77
CA HIS A 217 13.14 17.09 -14.33
C HIS A 217 12.56 18.36 -14.94
N LYS A 218 11.36 18.31 -15.55
CA LYS A 218 10.77 19.43 -16.29
C LYS A 218 9.72 20.21 -15.52
N LYS A 219 8.99 19.57 -14.62
CA LYS A 219 7.82 20.14 -13.94
C LYS A 219 8.03 20.30 -12.42
N ASN A 220 9.01 19.61 -11.85
CA ASN A 220 9.25 19.65 -10.41
C ASN A 220 10.36 20.65 -10.09
N THR A 221 9.97 21.88 -9.78
CA THR A 221 10.90 22.99 -9.49
C THR A 221 11.36 23.05 -8.03
N ASP A 222 10.73 22.27 -7.15
CA ASP A 222 11.00 22.31 -5.71
C ASP A 222 12.26 21.52 -5.33
N ILE A 223 12.66 20.56 -6.16
CA ILE A 223 13.85 19.72 -5.93
C ILE A 223 14.71 19.65 -7.19
N THR A 224 16.01 19.44 -6.97
CA THR A 224 16.99 19.24 -8.03
C THR A 224 17.55 17.83 -7.97
N LEU A 225 17.30 17.05 -9.01
CA LEU A 225 17.82 15.69 -9.14
C LEU A 225 19.08 15.71 -10.00
N SER A 226 20.22 15.37 -9.42
CA SER A 226 21.50 15.28 -10.12
C SER A 226 22.32 14.12 -9.55
N LEU A 227 22.64 13.17 -10.42
CA LEU A 227 23.56 12.08 -10.09
C LEU A 227 25.02 12.47 -10.30
N ARG A 228 25.28 13.66 -10.88
CA ARG A 228 26.66 14.12 -11.14
C ARG A 228 27.34 14.48 -9.82
N GLY A 229 28.41 13.75 -9.47
CA GLY A 229 29.12 13.93 -8.20
C GLY A 229 28.34 13.42 -6.98
N PHE A 230 27.28 12.65 -7.17
CA PHE A 230 26.52 12.08 -6.09
C PHE A 230 27.36 11.13 -5.23
N ARG A 231 27.24 11.31 -3.92
CA ARG A 231 27.83 10.39 -2.91
C ARG A 231 26.73 9.97 -1.93
N PRO A 232 26.54 8.66 -1.70
CA PRO A 232 25.57 8.18 -0.71
C PRO A 232 25.83 8.78 0.68
N ASN A 233 24.77 9.29 1.30
CA ASN A 233 24.84 9.81 2.66
C ASN A 233 24.23 8.78 3.62
N TRP A 234 25.07 7.98 4.24
CA TRP A 234 24.64 6.88 5.12
C TRP A 234 23.80 7.33 6.30
N ARG A 235 24.01 8.54 6.82
CA ARG A 235 23.16 9.09 7.88
C ARG A 235 21.74 9.37 7.38
N LEU A 236 21.61 9.99 6.22
CA LEU A 236 20.27 10.21 5.58
C LEU A 236 19.61 8.88 5.21
N ILE A 237 20.36 7.90 4.72
CA ILE A 237 19.85 6.56 4.44
C ILE A 237 19.30 5.91 5.71
N GLY A 238 20.02 6.04 6.82
CA GLY A 238 19.53 5.58 8.13
C GLY A 238 18.23 6.27 8.56
N GLU A 239 18.13 7.59 8.36
CA GLU A 239 16.90 8.36 8.64
C GLU A 239 15.74 7.92 7.72
N ILE A 240 15.99 7.65 6.43
CA ILE A 240 15.00 7.15 5.48
C ILE A 240 14.46 5.79 5.94
N TYR A 241 15.34 4.84 6.29
CA TYR A 241 14.91 3.51 6.72
C TYR A 241 14.32 3.48 8.12
N ALA A 242 14.68 4.40 9.01
CA ALA A 242 14.01 4.56 10.31
C ALA A 242 12.49 4.84 10.15
N ILE A 243 12.09 5.47 9.04
CA ILE A 243 10.68 5.70 8.71
C ILE A 243 10.14 4.60 7.78
N GLY A 244 10.93 4.20 6.79
CA GLY A 244 10.52 3.31 5.71
C GLY A 244 10.44 1.84 6.11
N LEU A 245 11.40 1.32 6.87
CA LEU A 245 11.45 -0.09 7.24
C LEU A 245 10.23 -0.56 8.05
N PRO A 246 9.70 0.21 9.01
CA PRO A 246 8.43 -0.14 9.66
C PRO A 246 7.28 -0.34 8.68
N SER A 247 7.24 0.45 7.59
CA SER A 247 6.20 0.32 6.55
C SER A 247 6.36 -0.96 5.73
N VAL A 248 7.59 -1.39 5.44
CA VAL A 248 7.89 -2.69 4.81
C VAL A 248 7.38 -3.84 5.67
N ILE A 249 7.70 -3.80 6.98
CA ILE A 249 7.29 -4.83 7.94
C ILE A 249 5.76 -4.92 8.03
N MET A 250 5.04 -3.80 8.01
CA MET A 250 3.57 -3.80 8.04
C MET A 250 2.95 -4.57 6.86
N VAL A 251 3.54 -4.50 5.67
CA VAL A 251 3.07 -5.27 4.50
C VAL A 251 3.28 -6.77 4.73
N ALA A 252 4.43 -7.18 5.25
CA ALA A 252 4.74 -8.58 5.54
C ALA A 252 3.80 -9.17 6.62
N ILE A 253 3.49 -8.40 7.65
CA ILE A 253 2.57 -8.82 8.74
C ILE A 253 1.18 -9.15 8.20
N GLY A 254 0.66 -8.38 7.24
CA GLY A 254 -0.63 -8.64 6.61
C GLY A 254 -0.69 -10.01 5.94
N SER A 255 0.39 -10.42 5.27
CA SER A 255 0.48 -11.73 4.63
C SER A 255 0.51 -12.87 5.66
N VAL A 256 1.27 -12.71 6.75
CA VAL A 256 1.33 -13.70 7.84
C VAL A 256 -0.05 -13.86 8.50
N MET A 257 -0.72 -12.74 8.78
CA MET A 257 -2.06 -12.74 9.37
C MET A 257 -3.06 -13.50 8.49
N THR A 258 -3.06 -13.23 7.19
CA THR A 258 -3.96 -13.90 6.24
C THR A 258 -3.72 -15.42 6.20
N PHE A 259 -2.46 -15.84 6.19
CA PHE A 259 -2.09 -17.26 6.23
C PHE A 259 -2.61 -17.95 7.50
N LEU A 260 -2.37 -17.35 8.66
CA LEU A 260 -2.81 -17.90 9.95
C LEU A 260 -4.33 -17.94 10.06
N MET A 261 -5.02 -16.90 9.59
CA MET A 261 -6.47 -16.82 9.60
C MET A 261 -7.10 -17.92 8.72
N ASN A 262 -6.57 -18.12 7.49
CA ASN A 262 -7.03 -19.22 6.63
C ASN A 262 -6.87 -20.58 7.31
N LYS A 263 -5.73 -20.82 7.97
CA LYS A 263 -5.50 -22.06 8.71
C LYS A 263 -6.53 -22.27 9.84
N ILE A 264 -6.88 -21.22 10.57
CA ILE A 264 -7.91 -21.27 11.63
C ILE A 264 -9.28 -21.59 11.01
N LEU A 265 -9.66 -20.93 9.92
CA LEU A 265 -10.95 -21.14 9.25
C LEU A 265 -11.08 -22.56 8.73
N ILE A 266 -10.07 -23.09 8.03
CA ILE A 266 -10.09 -24.46 7.51
C ILE A 266 -10.20 -25.48 8.64
N THR A 267 -9.57 -25.22 9.79
CA THR A 267 -9.55 -26.16 10.90
C THR A 267 -10.83 -26.17 11.72
N TYR A 268 -11.41 -25.00 11.99
CA TYR A 268 -12.48 -24.88 13.02
C TYR A 268 -13.83 -24.40 12.47
N HIS A 269 -13.89 -23.74 11.28
CA HIS A 269 -15.17 -23.28 10.74
C HIS A 269 -15.96 -24.44 10.12
N ALA A 270 -17.29 -24.46 10.32
CA ALA A 270 -18.15 -25.54 9.80
C ALA A 270 -18.11 -25.67 8.27
N ALA A 271 -17.90 -24.57 7.54
CA ALA A 271 -17.74 -24.54 6.10
C ALA A 271 -16.29 -24.80 5.64
N HIS A 272 -15.33 -25.00 6.54
CA HIS A 272 -13.93 -25.35 6.27
C HIS A 272 -13.29 -24.53 5.14
N GLU A 273 -12.93 -25.18 4.03
CA GLU A 273 -12.28 -24.54 2.87
C GLU A 273 -13.16 -23.47 2.23
N THR A 274 -14.48 -23.64 2.23
CA THR A 274 -15.42 -22.64 1.71
C THR A 274 -15.41 -21.35 2.53
N ALA A 275 -15.20 -21.44 3.86
CA ALA A 275 -15.03 -20.25 4.71
C ALA A 275 -13.73 -19.50 4.39
N ALA A 276 -12.64 -20.22 4.14
CA ALA A 276 -11.38 -19.61 3.69
C ALA A 276 -11.53 -18.96 2.30
N THR A 277 -12.28 -19.58 1.40
CA THR A 277 -12.61 -19.01 0.08
C THR A 277 -13.45 -17.74 0.23
N ALA A 278 -14.49 -17.75 1.06
CA ALA A 278 -15.31 -16.58 1.38
C ALA A 278 -14.45 -15.43 1.97
N PHE A 279 -13.50 -15.77 2.83
CA PHE A 279 -12.54 -14.81 3.37
C PHE A 279 -11.60 -14.22 2.30
N GLY A 280 -11.18 -15.03 1.33
CA GLY A 280 -10.43 -14.54 0.15
C GLY A 280 -11.24 -13.55 -0.70
N VAL A 281 -12.53 -13.81 -0.90
CA VAL A 281 -13.45 -12.89 -1.60
C VAL A 281 -13.68 -11.61 -0.77
N TYR A 282 -13.83 -11.74 0.55
CA TYR A 282 -13.87 -10.58 1.45
C TYR A 282 -12.64 -9.68 1.23
N PHE A 283 -11.42 -10.22 1.14
CA PHE A 283 -10.22 -9.42 0.89
C PHE A 283 -10.26 -8.67 -0.45
N LYS A 284 -10.76 -9.29 -1.50
CA LYS A 284 -10.91 -8.65 -2.81
C LYS A 284 -11.91 -7.49 -2.73
N LEU A 285 -13.08 -7.71 -2.13
CA LEU A 285 -14.09 -6.67 -1.91
C LEU A 285 -13.57 -5.55 -1.01
N ASN A 286 -12.91 -5.92 0.07
CA ASN A 286 -12.31 -5.00 1.03
C ASN A 286 -11.27 -4.09 0.39
N SER A 287 -10.49 -4.60 -0.56
CA SER A 287 -9.48 -3.81 -1.28
C SER A 287 -10.08 -2.59 -1.96
N PHE A 288 -11.27 -2.69 -2.55
CA PHE A 288 -11.94 -1.54 -3.18
C PHE A 288 -12.35 -0.45 -2.18
N ILE A 289 -12.64 -0.83 -0.92
CA ILE A 289 -13.01 0.12 0.14
C ILE A 289 -11.75 0.72 0.79
N PHE A 290 -10.69 -0.08 0.95
CA PHE A 290 -9.46 0.36 1.61
C PHE A 290 -8.49 1.12 0.67
N MET A 291 -8.51 0.87 -0.64
CA MET A 291 -7.68 1.62 -1.59
C MET A 291 -7.89 3.14 -1.53
N PRO A 292 -9.12 3.67 -1.48
CA PRO A 292 -9.34 5.10 -1.23
C PRO A 292 -8.71 5.61 0.06
N ILE A 293 -8.72 4.80 1.14
CA ILE A 293 -8.11 5.16 2.41
C ILE A 293 -6.59 5.21 2.30
N PHE A 294 -5.98 4.24 1.64
CA PHE A 294 -4.53 4.27 1.40
C PHE A 294 -4.12 5.41 0.47
N GLY A 295 -4.95 5.74 -0.53
CA GLY A 295 -4.74 6.91 -1.37
C GLY A 295 -4.83 8.22 -0.59
N LEU A 296 -5.83 8.35 0.28
CA LEU A 296 -5.97 9.48 1.21
C LEU A 296 -4.74 9.58 2.12
N ASN A 297 -4.33 8.47 2.73
CA ASN A 297 -3.16 8.38 3.60
C ASN A 297 -1.88 8.86 2.90
N ASN A 298 -1.63 8.35 1.71
CA ASN A 298 -0.47 8.73 0.90
C ASN A 298 -0.47 10.23 0.51
N GLY A 299 -1.65 10.81 0.29
CA GLY A 299 -1.81 12.24 0.01
C GLY A 299 -1.62 13.13 1.25
N VAL A 300 -1.95 12.63 2.43
CA VAL A 300 -1.86 13.37 3.71
C VAL A 300 -0.43 13.42 4.25
N ILE A 301 0.36 12.37 4.09
CA ILE A 301 1.75 12.30 4.58
C ILE A 301 2.58 13.53 4.18
N PRO A 302 2.67 13.92 2.89
CA PRO A 302 3.47 15.10 2.53
C PRO A 302 2.90 16.41 3.06
N ILE A 303 1.57 16.54 3.22
CA ILE A 303 0.94 17.74 3.78
C ILE A 303 1.34 17.91 5.24
N VAL A 304 1.21 16.85 6.05
CA VAL A 304 1.57 16.85 7.47
C VAL A 304 3.08 17.07 7.64
N ALA A 305 3.91 16.36 6.84
CA ALA A 305 5.36 16.47 6.90
C ALA A 305 5.85 17.89 6.56
N TYR A 306 5.29 18.51 5.50
CA TYR A 306 5.60 19.89 5.10
C TYR A 306 5.24 20.88 6.21
N ASN A 307 4.01 20.83 6.71
CA ASN A 307 3.54 21.77 7.74
C ASN A 307 4.26 21.57 9.09
N TYR A 308 4.73 20.35 9.37
CA TYR A 308 5.62 20.11 10.51
C TYR A 308 6.98 20.79 10.31
N GLY A 309 7.58 20.67 9.12
CA GLY A 309 8.82 21.38 8.76
C GLY A 309 8.67 22.90 8.82
N ALA A 310 7.52 23.42 8.37
CA ALA A 310 7.15 24.84 8.43
C ALA A 310 6.72 25.32 9.83
N GLN A 311 6.76 24.47 10.85
CA GLN A 311 6.38 24.78 12.24
C GLN A 311 4.93 25.30 12.36
N ASN A 312 4.01 24.85 11.49
CA ASN A 312 2.62 25.32 11.47
C ASN A 312 1.68 24.27 12.10
N ARG A 313 1.53 24.33 13.42
CA ARG A 313 0.68 23.41 14.18
C ARG A 313 -0.78 23.45 13.74
N ARG A 314 -1.34 24.65 13.46
CA ARG A 314 -2.75 24.81 13.10
C ARG A 314 -3.10 24.06 11.82
N ARG A 315 -2.32 24.25 10.73
CA ARG A 315 -2.53 23.56 9.46
C ARG A 315 -2.32 22.05 9.58
N MET A 316 -1.29 21.65 10.32
CA MET A 316 -1.00 20.23 10.56
C MET A 316 -2.17 19.54 11.28
N MET A 317 -2.67 20.11 12.37
CA MET A 317 -3.80 19.54 13.13
C MET A 317 -5.11 19.57 12.34
N ALA A 318 -5.36 20.63 11.56
CA ALA A 318 -6.50 20.69 10.65
C ALA A 318 -6.46 19.58 9.61
N THR A 319 -5.27 19.29 9.05
CA THR A 319 -5.06 18.18 8.11
C THR A 319 -5.36 16.83 8.75
N ILE A 320 -4.78 16.56 9.94
CA ILE A 320 -4.98 15.29 10.67
C ILE A 320 -6.46 15.08 11.01
N LYS A 321 -7.12 16.10 11.57
CA LYS A 321 -8.54 16.00 11.95
C LYS A 321 -9.45 15.74 10.74
N ARG A 322 -9.28 16.53 9.67
CA ARG A 322 -10.11 16.41 8.45
C ARG A 322 -9.87 15.09 7.72
N SER A 323 -8.60 14.66 7.58
CA SER A 323 -8.30 13.37 6.94
C SER A 323 -8.84 12.18 7.74
N THR A 324 -8.79 12.23 9.07
CA THR A 324 -9.40 11.19 9.91
C THR A 324 -10.90 11.15 9.74
N LEU A 325 -11.57 12.33 9.71
CA LEU A 325 -13.01 12.40 9.45
C LEU A 325 -13.36 11.81 8.07
N TYR A 326 -12.63 12.17 7.01
CA TYR A 326 -12.88 11.64 5.66
C TYR A 326 -12.65 10.13 5.60
N ALA A 327 -11.60 9.63 6.24
CA ALA A 327 -11.36 8.20 6.35
C ALA A 327 -12.53 7.47 7.04
N CYS A 328 -13.03 8.00 8.16
CA CYS A 328 -14.19 7.44 8.84
C CYS A 328 -15.45 7.46 7.94
N CYS A 329 -15.70 8.57 7.21
CA CYS A 329 -16.85 8.65 6.30
C CYS A 329 -16.77 7.60 5.17
N ILE A 330 -15.61 7.42 4.56
CA ILE A 330 -15.40 6.40 3.51
C ILE A 330 -15.63 5.00 4.10
N MET A 331 -15.14 4.74 5.30
CA MET A 331 -15.27 3.45 5.96
C MET A 331 -16.72 3.16 6.40
N VAL A 332 -17.44 4.16 6.88
CA VAL A 332 -18.88 4.03 7.17
C VAL A 332 -19.65 3.69 5.90
N PHE A 333 -19.33 4.34 4.77
CA PHE A 333 -19.91 3.98 3.47
C PHE A 333 -19.64 2.50 3.12
N GLY A 334 -18.41 2.03 3.32
CA GLY A 334 -18.04 0.61 3.12
C GLY A 334 -18.84 -0.32 4.03
N THR A 335 -19.03 0.04 5.31
CA THR A 335 -19.87 -0.73 6.24
C THR A 335 -21.31 -0.80 5.76
N VAL A 336 -21.91 0.34 5.40
CA VAL A 336 -23.28 0.38 4.87
C VAL A 336 -23.43 -0.49 3.63
N LEU A 337 -22.48 -0.45 2.72
CA LEU A 337 -22.46 -1.27 1.51
C LEU A 337 -22.46 -2.78 1.84
N PHE A 338 -21.59 -3.21 2.77
CA PHE A 338 -21.49 -4.62 3.20
C PHE A 338 -22.72 -5.10 3.99
N TRP A 339 -23.47 -4.18 4.57
CA TRP A 339 -24.72 -4.51 5.26
C TRP A 339 -25.93 -4.55 4.34
N ALA A 340 -25.99 -3.63 3.35
CA ALA A 340 -27.13 -3.47 2.46
C ALA A 340 -27.21 -4.56 1.39
N ILE A 341 -26.09 -4.92 0.76
CA ILE A 341 -26.05 -5.83 -0.39
C ILE A 341 -24.95 -6.93 -0.30
N PRO A 342 -24.75 -7.59 0.86
CA PRO A 342 -23.68 -8.56 1.00
C PRO A 342 -23.82 -9.76 0.04
N ASP A 343 -25.05 -10.26 -0.15
CA ASP A 343 -25.34 -11.36 -1.08
C ASP A 343 -24.96 -11.02 -2.52
N THR A 344 -25.33 -9.83 -2.98
CA THR A 344 -25.00 -9.36 -4.33
C THR A 344 -23.50 -9.26 -4.53
N LEU A 345 -22.78 -8.72 -3.54
CA LEU A 345 -21.31 -8.59 -3.59
C LEU A 345 -20.61 -9.95 -3.67
N LEU A 346 -21.07 -10.94 -2.91
CA LEU A 346 -20.53 -12.29 -2.96
C LEU A 346 -20.87 -13.01 -4.26
N ARG A 347 -22.09 -12.85 -4.76
CA ARG A 347 -22.54 -13.44 -6.05
C ARG A 347 -21.78 -12.91 -7.26
N LEU A 348 -21.14 -11.74 -7.19
CA LEU A 348 -20.21 -11.27 -8.22
C LEU A 348 -18.98 -12.20 -8.40
N PHE A 349 -18.72 -13.04 -7.40
CA PHE A 349 -17.64 -14.04 -7.42
C PHE A 349 -18.16 -15.48 -7.49
N ASP A 350 -19.34 -15.68 -8.08
CA ASP A 350 -19.99 -16.98 -8.26
C ASP A 350 -20.17 -17.76 -6.93
N ALA A 351 -20.50 -17.05 -5.85
CA ALA A 351 -20.66 -17.64 -4.53
C ALA A 351 -21.79 -18.66 -4.50
N SER A 352 -21.48 -19.89 -4.05
CA SER A 352 -22.45 -20.94 -3.74
C SER A 352 -23.28 -20.57 -2.49
N ASP A 353 -24.39 -21.26 -2.27
CA ASP A 353 -25.23 -21.03 -1.08
C ASP A 353 -24.45 -21.30 0.22
N VAL A 354 -23.55 -22.28 0.25
CA VAL A 354 -22.65 -22.55 1.38
C VAL A 354 -21.69 -21.40 1.60
N MET A 355 -21.15 -20.83 0.53
CA MET A 355 -20.26 -19.69 0.61
C MET A 355 -21.01 -18.43 1.04
N LEU A 356 -22.26 -18.23 0.64
CA LEU A 356 -23.12 -17.14 1.11
C LEU A 356 -23.39 -17.27 2.61
N ALA A 357 -23.71 -18.47 3.07
CA ALA A 357 -23.96 -18.74 4.49
C ALA A 357 -22.78 -18.37 5.39
N ALA A 358 -21.54 -18.60 4.94
CA ALA A 358 -20.34 -18.22 5.68
C ALA A 358 -19.90 -16.77 5.43
N GLY A 359 -20.06 -16.27 4.20
CA GLY A 359 -19.55 -14.98 3.75
C GLY A 359 -20.39 -13.80 4.19
N VAL A 360 -21.73 -13.92 4.21
CA VAL A 360 -22.62 -12.81 4.62
C VAL A 360 -22.40 -12.41 6.08
N PRO A 361 -22.36 -13.33 7.05
CA PRO A 361 -21.98 -12.99 8.42
C PRO A 361 -20.57 -12.39 8.50
N ALA A 362 -19.61 -12.93 7.75
CA ALA A 362 -18.25 -12.40 7.69
C ALA A 362 -18.23 -10.93 7.25
N LEU A 363 -18.87 -10.58 6.11
CA LEU A 363 -18.94 -9.22 5.61
C LEU A 363 -19.57 -8.26 6.62
N ARG A 364 -20.70 -8.66 7.23
CA ARG A 364 -21.42 -7.82 8.19
C ARG A 364 -20.65 -7.60 9.48
N ILE A 365 -20.09 -8.65 10.07
CA ILE A 365 -19.40 -8.56 11.37
C ILE A 365 -18.06 -7.83 11.20
N ILE A 366 -17.25 -8.21 10.20
CA ILE A 366 -15.94 -7.59 10.00
C ILE A 366 -16.07 -6.10 9.70
N SER A 367 -17.06 -5.70 8.90
CA SER A 367 -17.25 -4.28 8.52
C SER A 367 -17.60 -3.36 9.69
N LEU A 368 -18.04 -3.88 10.84
CA LEU A 368 -18.23 -3.09 12.06
C LEU A 368 -16.92 -2.45 12.56
N SER A 369 -15.78 -3.07 12.23
CA SER A 369 -14.45 -2.55 12.56
C SER A 369 -13.96 -1.44 11.63
N PHE A 370 -14.57 -1.24 10.47
CA PHE A 370 -14.07 -0.38 9.40
C PHE A 370 -13.82 1.07 9.84
N CYS A 371 -14.78 1.68 10.55
CA CYS A 371 -14.62 3.05 11.00
C CYS A 371 -13.40 3.21 11.93
N MET A 372 -13.20 2.26 12.84
CA MET A 372 -12.04 2.24 13.74
C MET A 372 -10.74 2.04 12.96
N ALA A 373 -10.73 1.10 11.99
CA ALA A 373 -9.60 0.87 11.11
C ALA A 373 -9.23 2.13 10.29
N GLY A 374 -10.24 2.83 9.75
CA GLY A 374 -10.04 4.09 9.02
C GLY A 374 -9.38 5.16 9.88
N ALA A 375 -9.83 5.32 11.12
CA ALA A 375 -9.21 6.23 12.08
C ALA A 375 -7.75 5.84 12.39
N CYS A 376 -7.48 4.56 12.63
CA CYS A 376 -6.12 4.06 12.87
C CYS A 376 -5.19 4.30 11.69
N ILE A 377 -5.64 4.07 10.46
CA ILE A 377 -4.84 4.30 9.24
C ILE A 377 -4.56 5.80 9.06
N ALA A 378 -5.58 6.65 9.22
CA ALA A 378 -5.42 8.09 9.07
C ALA A 378 -4.49 8.69 10.15
N LEU A 379 -4.58 8.26 11.41
CA LEU A 379 -3.63 8.66 12.45
C LEU A 379 -2.24 8.08 12.21
N GLY A 380 -2.17 6.86 11.65
CA GLY A 380 -0.93 6.22 11.25
C GLY A 380 -0.12 7.02 10.23
N SER A 381 -0.79 7.73 9.30
CA SER A 381 -0.12 8.64 8.36
C SER A 381 0.62 9.77 9.07
N SER A 382 0.06 10.26 10.17
CA SER A 382 0.68 11.30 11.00
C SER A 382 1.94 10.77 11.69
N PHE A 383 1.93 9.51 12.17
CA PHE A 383 3.13 8.87 12.74
C PHE A 383 4.25 8.76 11.69
N GLN A 384 3.93 8.35 10.47
CA GLN A 384 4.88 8.27 9.37
C GLN A 384 5.42 9.65 8.98
N ALA A 385 4.52 10.64 8.80
CA ALA A 385 4.88 12.01 8.46
C ALA A 385 5.80 12.65 9.51
N LEU A 386 5.57 12.38 10.80
CA LEU A 386 6.37 12.89 11.91
C LEU A 386 7.56 11.99 12.30
N GLY A 387 7.90 10.96 11.49
CA GLY A 387 9.03 10.06 11.70
C GLY A 387 8.90 9.12 12.90
N LYS A 388 7.68 8.89 13.34
CA LYS A 388 7.36 7.93 14.40
C LYS A 388 6.69 6.67 13.84
N SER A 389 7.15 6.21 12.67
CA SER A 389 6.61 5.04 11.97
C SER A 389 6.63 3.77 12.82
N MET A 390 7.52 3.68 13.81
CA MET A 390 7.52 2.61 14.79
C MET A 390 6.18 2.49 15.54
N TYR A 391 5.48 3.60 15.79
CA TYR A 391 4.14 3.55 16.40
C TYR A 391 3.14 2.86 15.50
N SER A 392 3.14 3.17 14.19
CA SER A 392 2.29 2.48 13.21
C SER A 392 2.62 0.99 13.12
N MET A 393 3.90 0.63 13.11
CA MET A 393 4.33 -0.76 13.05
C MET A 393 3.91 -1.54 14.30
N VAL A 394 4.17 -1.00 15.49
CA VAL A 394 3.78 -1.64 16.75
C VAL A 394 2.26 -1.82 16.82
N THR A 395 1.49 -0.80 16.45
CA THR A 395 0.02 -0.90 16.39
C THR A 395 -0.42 -2.01 15.41
N SER A 396 0.23 -2.12 14.25
CA SER A 396 -0.07 -3.14 13.24
C SER A 396 0.26 -4.55 13.73
N ILE A 397 1.42 -4.75 14.38
CA ILE A 397 1.81 -6.04 14.98
C ILE A 397 0.82 -6.44 16.07
N VAL A 398 0.56 -5.53 17.00
CA VAL A 398 -0.35 -5.76 18.12
C VAL A 398 -1.74 -6.09 17.62
N ARG A 399 -2.27 -5.34 16.67
CA ARG A 399 -3.57 -5.59 16.06
C ARG A 399 -3.65 -6.96 15.41
N GLN A 400 -2.74 -7.28 14.51
CA GLN A 400 -2.87 -8.44 13.61
C GLN A 400 -2.35 -9.73 14.23
N LEU A 401 -1.24 -9.70 14.97
CA LEU A 401 -0.62 -10.91 15.48
C LEU A 401 -0.90 -11.15 16.96
N VAL A 402 -0.94 -10.10 17.79
CA VAL A 402 -1.10 -10.24 19.25
C VAL A 402 -2.56 -10.35 19.67
N PHE A 403 -3.47 -9.63 19.00
CA PHE A 403 -4.90 -9.66 19.34
C PHE A 403 -5.71 -10.47 18.33
N LEU A 404 -5.68 -10.11 17.04
CA LEU A 404 -6.58 -10.71 16.04
C LEU A 404 -6.42 -12.22 15.97
N ILE A 405 -5.22 -12.74 15.80
CA ILE A 405 -4.99 -14.19 15.63
C ILE A 405 -5.32 -14.99 16.89
N PRO A 406 -4.86 -14.63 18.12
CA PRO A 406 -5.25 -15.33 19.32
C PRO A 406 -6.77 -15.28 19.60
N ILE A 407 -7.41 -14.11 19.40
CA ILE A 407 -8.86 -13.99 19.57
C ILE A 407 -9.59 -14.84 18.52
N ALA A 408 -9.14 -14.84 17.26
CA ALA A 408 -9.70 -15.66 16.20
C ALA A 408 -9.62 -17.14 16.55
N TYR A 409 -8.46 -17.61 17.04
CA TYR A 409 -8.27 -18.99 17.47
C TYR A 409 -9.22 -19.38 18.62
N LEU A 410 -9.33 -18.54 19.65
CA LEU A 410 -10.20 -18.79 20.81
C LEU A 410 -11.68 -18.79 20.40
N LEU A 411 -12.12 -17.81 19.61
CA LEU A 411 -13.50 -17.71 19.14
C LEU A 411 -13.85 -18.83 18.15
N ALA A 412 -12.93 -19.24 17.28
CA ALA A 412 -13.15 -20.34 16.36
C ALA A 412 -13.30 -21.67 17.11
N ARG A 413 -12.43 -21.93 18.09
CA ARG A 413 -12.50 -23.13 18.94
C ARG A 413 -13.78 -23.18 19.78
N TYR A 414 -14.14 -22.04 20.38
CA TYR A 414 -15.38 -21.92 21.15
C TYR A 414 -16.61 -22.06 20.22
N GLY A 415 -16.61 -21.39 19.08
CA GLY A 415 -17.68 -21.48 18.09
C GLY A 415 -17.91 -22.88 17.58
N ALA A 416 -16.85 -23.66 17.35
CA ALA A 416 -16.94 -25.06 16.98
C ALA A 416 -17.59 -25.92 18.11
N SER A 417 -17.34 -25.59 19.39
CA SER A 417 -17.92 -26.31 20.51
C SER A 417 -19.41 -26.02 20.73
N VAL A 418 -19.88 -24.84 20.40
CA VAL A 418 -21.27 -24.39 20.56
C VAL A 418 -22.09 -24.47 19.27
N GLY A 419 -21.49 -24.92 18.16
CA GLY A 419 -22.16 -25.03 16.86
C GLY A 419 -22.40 -23.69 16.14
N ASN A 420 -21.69 -22.63 16.51
CA ASN A 420 -21.77 -21.30 15.87
C ASN A 420 -20.41 -20.86 15.36
N SER A 421 -20.08 -21.24 14.14
CA SER A 421 -18.80 -20.94 13.49
C SER A 421 -18.59 -19.45 13.19
N ASP A 422 -19.65 -18.64 13.10
CA ASP A 422 -19.57 -17.22 12.75
C ASP A 422 -18.95 -16.37 13.87
N LEU A 423 -18.83 -16.92 15.08
CA LEU A 423 -18.17 -16.23 16.20
C LEU A 423 -16.73 -15.84 15.87
N VAL A 424 -16.04 -16.56 15.00
CA VAL A 424 -14.66 -16.25 14.60
C VAL A 424 -14.52 -14.84 14.03
N TRP A 425 -15.54 -14.35 13.30
CA TRP A 425 -15.48 -13.04 12.64
C TRP A 425 -15.44 -11.85 13.62
N TRP A 426 -15.88 -12.06 14.87
CA TRP A 426 -15.80 -11.03 15.91
C TRP A 426 -14.37 -10.70 16.35
N CYS A 427 -13.39 -11.51 15.94
CA CYS A 427 -11.98 -11.19 16.20
C CYS A 427 -11.57 -9.85 15.61
N TYR A 428 -12.16 -9.44 14.46
CA TYR A 428 -11.85 -8.16 13.81
C TYR A 428 -12.32 -6.95 14.63
N PRO A 429 -13.61 -6.82 14.99
CA PRO A 429 -14.05 -5.72 15.83
C PRO A 429 -13.32 -5.65 17.18
N LEU A 430 -13.08 -6.79 17.81
CA LEU A 430 -12.38 -6.85 19.11
C LEU A 430 -10.92 -6.40 18.97
N ALA A 431 -10.19 -6.93 17.99
CA ALA A 431 -8.81 -6.52 17.76
C ALA A 431 -8.69 -5.02 17.39
N GLU A 432 -9.68 -4.49 16.67
CA GLU A 432 -9.66 -3.08 16.27
C GLU A 432 -9.92 -2.12 17.44
N ILE A 433 -10.70 -2.51 18.45
CA ILE A 433 -10.87 -1.74 19.68
C ILE A 433 -9.51 -1.56 20.39
N PHE A 434 -8.74 -2.64 20.52
CA PHE A 434 -7.39 -2.55 21.11
C PHE A 434 -6.44 -1.73 20.25
N SER A 435 -6.50 -1.91 18.93
CA SER A 435 -5.73 -1.15 17.96
C SER A 435 -6.00 0.35 18.06
N LEU A 436 -7.27 0.75 18.09
CA LEU A 436 -7.68 2.14 18.21
C LEU A 436 -7.22 2.73 19.55
N THR A 437 -7.41 2.00 20.65
CA THR A 437 -6.96 2.43 21.97
C THR A 437 -5.45 2.70 21.98
N LEU A 438 -4.65 1.77 21.47
CA LEU A 438 -3.20 1.92 21.39
C LEU A 438 -2.79 3.08 20.47
N THR A 439 -3.48 3.23 19.32
CA THR A 439 -3.26 4.34 18.39
C THR A 439 -3.52 5.69 19.04
N LEU A 440 -4.62 5.83 19.82
CA LEU A 440 -4.95 7.05 20.55
C LEU A 440 -3.94 7.35 21.66
N VAL A 441 -3.45 6.33 22.37
CA VAL A 441 -2.38 6.49 23.37
C VAL A 441 -1.11 7.02 22.71
N PHE A 442 -0.68 6.42 21.62
CA PHE A 442 0.51 6.86 20.87
C PHE A 442 0.32 8.25 20.27
N PHE A 443 -0.87 8.54 19.75
CA PHE A 443 -1.19 9.88 19.24
C PHE A 443 -1.18 10.93 20.33
N SER A 444 -1.77 10.66 21.49
CA SER A 444 -1.75 11.57 22.66
C SER A 444 -0.31 11.84 23.13
N ARG A 445 0.53 10.79 23.18
CA ARG A 445 1.95 10.96 23.52
C ARG A 445 2.69 11.81 22.48
N MET A 446 2.50 11.50 21.20
CA MET A 446 3.11 12.27 20.10
C MET A 446 2.61 13.72 20.08
N TYR A 447 1.33 13.93 20.32
CA TYR A 447 0.75 15.28 20.43
C TYR A 447 1.46 16.09 21.52
N LYS A 448 1.54 15.57 22.75
CA LYS A 448 2.17 16.26 23.88
C LYS A 448 3.67 16.52 23.66
N THR A 449 4.40 15.59 23.05
CA THR A 449 5.86 15.68 22.94
C THR A 449 6.35 16.39 21.69
N ILE A 450 5.58 16.37 20.59
CA ILE A 450 6.03 16.86 19.29
C ILE A 450 5.13 17.99 18.77
N ILE A 451 3.80 17.83 18.85
CA ILE A 451 2.86 18.74 18.21
C ILE A 451 2.56 19.97 19.08
N ALA A 452 2.27 19.74 20.37
CA ALA A 452 1.89 20.82 21.30
C ALA A 452 2.97 21.89 21.48
N PRO A 453 4.29 21.55 21.48
CA PRO A 453 5.35 22.55 21.58
C PRO A 453 5.52 23.45 20.35
N LEU A 454 4.93 23.08 19.19
CA LEU A 454 5.03 23.86 17.97
C LEU A 454 4.24 25.17 18.08
N PRO A 455 4.72 26.26 17.45
CA PRO A 455 3.95 27.51 17.35
C PRO A 455 2.65 27.26 16.58
N GLU A 456 1.63 28.11 16.86
CA GLU A 456 0.32 27.92 16.24
C GLU A 456 0.34 28.08 14.73
N GLY A 457 1.17 28.98 14.21
CA GLY A 457 1.24 29.28 12.78
C GLY A 457 0.02 30.06 12.27
N HIS A 458 0.02 30.36 10.98
CA HIS A 458 -1.09 31.02 10.28
C HIS A 458 -1.92 30.01 9.46
N GLU A 459 -3.18 30.35 9.13
CA GLU A 459 -4.02 29.58 8.19
C GLU A 459 -3.53 29.67 6.76
#